data_49b9352c5fa5a3044853e7f122b903e9
#
_entry.id   49b9352c5fa5a3044853e7f122b903e9
#
_cell.length_a   1.000
_cell.length_b   1.000
_cell.length_c   1.000
_cell.angle_alpha   90.00
_cell.angle_beta   90.00
_cell.angle_gamma   90.00
#
_symmetry.space_group_name_H-M   'P 1'
#
loop_
_entity.id
_entity.type
_entity.pdbx_description
1 polymer ?
#
loop_
_entity_poly.entity_id
_entity_poly.type
_entity_poly.pdbx_seq_one_letter_code
_entity_poly.pdbx_strand_id
1 'polypeptide(L)'
;MTRNCVQCGKPFTLSDSEIDFYEEKNLNLPKRCKSCRDKNKATNGEYRSYTANVPLAFRDVLISAILFVGIFINIMSVSANDRFTLPTIILDLIGIFAIAFLAKIKNHIDIQEFDTSSYPHTFYDIESMTEHYIKHGKETKCEDMEEYLYKANSVIQGKNTMSKKQKEDGDTAYFNPQTNEFVVVARAGYIRTYFIASLSYYNKQ
;
A
#
# COMPACT_ATOMS: atom_id res chain seq x y z
N MET A 1 30.77 -15.10 -8.89
CA MET A 1 29.78 -16.11 -9.35
C MET A 1 29.23 -15.71 -10.73
N THR A 2 29.22 -16.64 -11.73
CA THR A 2 28.73 -16.33 -13.08
C THR A 2 27.34 -16.93 -13.29
N ARG A 3 26.42 -16.15 -13.90
CA ARG A 3 25.02 -16.54 -14.19
C ARG A 3 24.63 -16.05 -15.58
N ASN A 4 23.61 -16.64 -16.19
CA ASN A 4 23.02 -16.15 -17.43
C ASN A 4 21.85 -15.23 -17.14
N CYS A 5 21.83 -14.07 -17.79
CA CYS A 5 20.76 -13.09 -17.65
C CYS A 5 19.45 -13.64 -18.23
N VAL A 6 18.38 -13.66 -17.43
CA VAL A 6 17.07 -14.17 -17.87
C VAL A 6 16.41 -13.31 -18.97
N GLN A 7 16.87 -12.06 -19.14
CA GLN A 7 16.29 -11.13 -20.12
C GLN A 7 17.03 -11.13 -21.46
N CYS A 8 18.38 -11.14 -21.45
CA CYS A 8 19.17 -11.05 -22.67
C CYS A 8 20.02 -12.29 -22.97
N GLY A 9 19.96 -13.32 -22.13
CA GLY A 9 20.71 -14.58 -22.28
C GLY A 9 22.23 -14.48 -22.06
N LYS A 10 22.80 -13.26 -21.97
CA LYS A 10 24.24 -13.06 -21.83
C LYS A 10 24.73 -13.47 -20.45
N PRO A 11 25.92 -14.09 -20.35
CA PRO A 11 26.52 -14.36 -19.07
C PRO A 11 26.95 -13.05 -18.38
N PHE A 12 26.77 -12.98 -17.04
CA PHE A 12 27.25 -11.89 -16.22
C PHE A 12 27.80 -12.42 -14.90
N THR A 13 28.75 -11.69 -14.33
CA THR A 13 29.41 -12.06 -13.09
C THR A 13 28.99 -11.09 -12.00
N LEU A 14 28.61 -11.63 -10.84
CA LEU A 14 28.43 -10.88 -9.61
C LEU A 14 29.76 -10.85 -8.87
N SER A 15 30.17 -9.67 -8.41
CA SER A 15 31.33 -9.52 -7.53
C SER A 15 31.02 -10.07 -6.14
N ASP A 16 32.05 -10.40 -5.38
CA ASP A 16 31.85 -10.88 -4.01
C ASP A 16 31.17 -9.80 -3.15
N SER A 17 31.54 -8.54 -3.34
CA SER A 17 30.90 -7.41 -2.65
C SER A 17 29.41 -7.23 -3.00
N GLU A 18 29.00 -7.54 -4.25
CA GLU A 18 27.56 -7.55 -4.60
C GLU A 18 26.86 -8.72 -3.93
N ILE A 19 27.49 -9.89 -3.88
CA ILE A 19 26.91 -11.07 -3.21
C ILE A 19 26.73 -10.79 -1.73
N ASP A 20 27.77 -10.28 -1.06
CA ASP A 20 27.74 -9.93 0.36
C ASP A 20 26.62 -8.91 0.66
N PHE A 21 26.46 -7.91 -0.21
CA PHE A 21 25.38 -6.93 -0.10
C PHE A 21 23.98 -7.59 -0.14
N TYR A 22 23.73 -8.49 -1.10
CA TYR A 22 22.46 -9.19 -1.21
C TYR A 22 22.22 -10.14 -0.02
N GLU A 23 23.27 -10.81 0.46
CA GLU A 23 23.20 -11.68 1.64
C GLU A 23 22.95 -10.89 2.93
N GLU A 24 23.66 -9.77 3.14
CA GLU A 24 23.46 -8.89 4.29
C GLU A 24 22.01 -8.36 4.35
N LYS A 25 21.45 -8.03 3.19
CA LYS A 25 20.07 -7.53 3.06
C LYS A 25 19.03 -8.63 2.97
N ASN A 26 19.39 -9.91 3.06
CA ASN A 26 18.51 -11.06 2.86
C ASN A 26 17.71 -11.01 1.53
N LEU A 27 18.33 -10.49 0.47
CA LEU A 27 17.75 -10.38 -0.86
C LEU A 27 18.20 -11.53 -1.75
N ASN A 28 17.38 -11.93 -2.70
CA ASN A 28 17.79 -12.88 -3.72
C ASN A 28 18.81 -12.26 -4.68
N LEU A 29 19.82 -13.05 -5.08
CA LEU A 29 20.78 -12.62 -6.08
C LEU A 29 20.10 -12.26 -7.40
N PRO A 30 20.49 -11.18 -8.08
CA PRO A 30 19.85 -10.69 -9.27
C PRO A 30 19.85 -11.73 -10.40
N LYS A 31 18.72 -11.87 -11.06
CA LYS A 31 18.51 -12.76 -12.22
C LYS A 31 18.89 -12.11 -13.55
N ARG A 32 19.08 -10.77 -13.56
CA ARG A 32 19.42 -9.98 -14.74
C ARG A 32 20.78 -9.34 -14.60
N CYS A 33 21.51 -9.20 -15.71
CA CYS A 33 22.76 -8.46 -15.76
C CYS A 33 22.55 -6.96 -15.47
N LYS A 34 23.60 -6.26 -15.05
CA LYS A 34 23.54 -4.85 -14.70
C LYS A 34 22.94 -3.99 -15.82
N SER A 35 23.34 -4.20 -17.09
CA SER A 35 22.82 -3.43 -18.22
C SER A 35 21.30 -3.63 -18.44
N CYS A 36 20.77 -4.83 -18.17
CA CYS A 36 19.32 -5.07 -18.23
C CYS A 36 18.59 -4.47 -17.03
N ARG A 37 19.18 -4.50 -15.84
CA ARG A 37 18.65 -3.83 -14.65
C ARG A 37 18.60 -2.31 -14.86
N ASP A 38 19.69 -1.72 -15.37
CA ASP A 38 19.76 -0.28 -15.64
C ASP A 38 18.79 0.16 -16.74
N LYS A 39 18.62 -0.65 -17.81
CA LYS A 39 17.59 -0.40 -18.82
C LYS A 39 16.18 -0.48 -18.24
N ASN A 40 15.91 -1.47 -17.42
CA ASN A 40 14.60 -1.59 -16.77
C ASN A 40 14.37 -0.42 -15.81
N LYS A 41 15.38 0.03 -15.06
CA LYS A 41 15.30 1.25 -14.25
C LYS A 41 15.04 2.50 -15.11
N ALA A 42 15.70 2.62 -16.26
CA ALA A 42 15.50 3.75 -17.17
C ALA A 42 14.13 3.72 -17.86
N THR A 43 13.58 2.54 -18.17
CA THR A 43 12.24 2.38 -18.75
C THR A 43 11.14 2.39 -17.69
N ASN A 44 11.43 1.91 -16.47
CA ASN A 44 10.51 1.92 -15.34
C ASN A 44 10.60 3.22 -14.52
N GLY A 45 11.53 4.11 -14.84
CA GLY A 45 11.57 5.48 -14.33
C GLY A 45 10.48 6.38 -14.89
N GLU A 46 9.62 5.84 -15.76
CA GLU A 46 8.40 6.50 -16.19
C GLU A 46 7.41 6.49 -15.02
N TYR A 47 7.14 7.67 -14.49
CA TYR A 47 6.12 7.85 -13.46
C TYR A 47 4.76 7.41 -14.02
N ARG A 48 4.23 6.30 -13.53
CA ARG A 48 2.84 5.93 -13.80
C ARG A 48 1.96 6.48 -12.69
N SER A 49 0.93 7.23 -13.07
CA SER A 49 -0.07 7.69 -12.12
C SER A 49 -1.06 6.55 -11.83
N TYR A 50 -1.13 6.14 -10.57
CA TYR A 50 -2.10 5.18 -10.09
C TYR A 50 -3.22 5.90 -9.36
N THR A 51 -4.47 5.47 -9.62
CA THR A 51 -5.62 5.93 -8.85
C THR A 51 -5.88 4.99 -7.69
N ALA A 52 -5.47 5.38 -6.50
CA ALA A 52 -5.80 4.62 -5.30
C ALA A 52 -7.09 5.12 -4.64
N ASN A 53 -7.94 4.20 -4.19
CA ASN A 53 -9.12 4.52 -3.37
C ASN A 53 -8.70 4.76 -1.91
N VAL A 54 -7.92 5.81 -1.66
CA VAL A 54 -7.51 6.17 -0.29
C VAL A 54 -8.51 7.15 0.29
N PRO A 55 -9.03 6.90 1.50
CA PRO A 55 -9.84 7.89 2.20
C PRO A 55 -9.00 9.16 2.42
N LEU A 56 -9.38 10.24 1.77
CA LEU A 56 -8.81 11.55 2.07
C LEU A 56 -9.44 12.03 3.37
N ALA A 57 -8.69 12.08 4.44
CA ALA A 57 -9.18 12.60 5.72
C ALA A 57 -9.81 14.00 5.56
N PHE A 58 -9.23 14.84 4.71
CA PHE A 58 -9.76 16.17 4.38
C PHE A 58 -11.09 16.09 3.59
N ARG A 59 -11.21 15.19 2.63
CA ARG A 59 -12.46 14.94 1.90
C ARG A 59 -13.58 14.50 2.83
N ASP A 60 -13.27 13.58 3.74
CA ASP A 60 -14.25 13.02 4.67
C ASP A 60 -14.68 14.05 5.71
N VAL A 61 -13.76 14.93 6.16
CA VAL A 61 -14.07 16.09 6.99
C VAL A 61 -14.98 17.08 6.25
N LEU A 62 -14.70 17.37 4.97
CA LEU A 62 -15.53 18.24 4.15
C LEU A 62 -16.95 17.68 3.95
N ILE A 63 -17.07 16.40 3.62
CA ILE A 63 -18.38 15.73 3.49
C ILE A 63 -19.14 15.81 4.81
N SER A 64 -18.49 15.52 5.93
CA SER A 64 -19.10 15.60 7.26
C SER A 64 -19.56 17.01 7.61
N ALA A 65 -18.75 18.02 7.27
CA ALA A 65 -19.09 19.44 7.50
C ALA A 65 -20.29 19.87 6.65
N ILE A 66 -20.36 19.48 5.37
CA ILE A 66 -21.51 19.79 4.49
C ILE A 66 -22.80 19.17 5.04
N LEU A 67 -22.73 17.89 5.46
CA LEU A 67 -23.86 17.19 6.06
C LEU A 67 -24.33 17.88 7.34
N PHE A 68 -23.40 18.22 8.25
CA PHE A 68 -23.72 18.88 9.50
C PHE A 68 -24.39 20.25 9.30
N VAL A 69 -23.83 21.07 8.40
CA VAL A 69 -24.37 22.41 8.07
C VAL A 69 -25.77 22.28 7.43
N GLY A 70 -25.96 21.35 6.50
CA GLY A 70 -27.26 21.09 5.87
C GLY A 70 -28.31 20.68 6.88
N ILE A 71 -28.03 19.74 7.76
CA ILE A 71 -28.95 19.30 8.83
C ILE A 71 -29.26 20.48 9.77
N PHE A 72 -28.27 21.27 10.19
CA PHE A 72 -28.47 22.40 11.08
C PHE A 72 -29.38 23.48 10.46
N ILE A 73 -29.16 23.84 9.19
CA ILE A 73 -29.98 24.81 8.47
C ILE A 73 -31.44 24.31 8.36
N ASN A 74 -31.62 23.03 8.06
CA ASN A 74 -32.97 22.45 7.97
C ASN A 74 -33.70 22.50 9.32
N ILE A 75 -33.05 22.13 10.43
CA ILE A 75 -33.65 22.22 11.77
C ILE A 75 -34.07 23.66 12.09
N MET A 76 -33.15 24.62 11.82
CA MET A 76 -33.46 26.04 12.10
C MET A 76 -34.59 26.57 11.20
N SER A 77 -34.65 26.19 9.93
CA SER A 77 -35.70 26.61 9.00
C SER A 77 -37.09 26.08 9.37
N VAL A 78 -37.15 24.80 9.74
CA VAL A 78 -38.40 24.18 10.19
C VAL A 78 -38.87 24.79 11.51
N SER A 79 -37.93 25.03 12.46
CA SER A 79 -38.24 25.64 13.75
C SER A 79 -38.74 27.09 13.61
N ALA A 80 -38.30 27.83 12.58
CA ALA A 80 -38.70 29.23 12.39
C ALA A 80 -40.03 29.40 11.61
N ASN A 81 -40.34 28.48 10.68
CA ASN A 81 -41.43 28.67 9.72
C ASN A 81 -42.43 27.50 9.65
N ASP A 82 -42.28 26.45 10.43
CA ASP A 82 -43.03 25.18 10.37
C ASP A 82 -43.11 24.53 8.96
N ARG A 83 -42.25 24.93 8.03
CA ARG A 83 -42.20 24.42 6.65
C ARG A 83 -40.82 24.47 6.06
N PHE A 84 -40.54 23.52 5.20
CA PHE A 84 -39.36 23.60 4.30
C PHE A 84 -39.59 24.69 3.26
N THR A 85 -38.68 25.61 3.12
CA THR A 85 -38.72 26.69 2.14
C THR A 85 -37.98 26.30 0.87
N LEU A 86 -38.38 26.88 -0.28
CA LEU A 86 -37.70 26.62 -1.56
C LEU A 86 -36.20 26.86 -1.50
N PRO A 87 -35.69 27.91 -0.83
CA PRO A 87 -34.21 28.08 -0.65
C PRO A 87 -33.52 26.94 0.08
N THR A 88 -34.15 26.34 1.11
CA THR A 88 -33.52 25.23 1.85
C THR A 88 -33.43 23.97 0.99
N ILE A 89 -34.47 23.69 0.18
CA ILE A 89 -34.46 22.56 -0.75
C ILE A 89 -33.35 22.70 -1.80
N ILE A 90 -33.19 23.91 -2.35
CA ILE A 90 -32.11 24.18 -3.32
C ILE A 90 -30.74 23.98 -2.67
N LEU A 91 -30.55 24.43 -1.44
CA LEU A 91 -29.28 24.28 -0.72
C LEU A 91 -28.94 22.81 -0.45
N ASP A 92 -29.93 22.01 -0.09
CA ASP A 92 -29.80 20.56 0.10
C ASP A 92 -29.39 19.85 -1.19
N LEU A 93 -30.00 20.20 -2.31
CA LEU A 93 -29.64 19.64 -3.62
C LEU A 93 -28.20 20.00 -4.01
N ILE A 94 -27.77 21.24 -3.76
CA ILE A 94 -26.37 21.66 -3.98
C ILE A 94 -25.42 20.85 -3.07
N GLY A 95 -25.77 20.66 -1.79
CA GLY A 95 -25.00 19.85 -0.85
C GLY A 95 -24.85 18.40 -1.29
N ILE A 96 -25.96 17.77 -1.70
CA ILE A 96 -25.95 16.39 -2.23
C ILE A 96 -25.04 16.28 -3.46
N PHE A 97 -25.15 17.26 -4.40
CA PHE A 97 -24.31 17.25 -5.59
C PHE A 97 -22.81 17.42 -5.25
N ALA A 98 -22.49 18.32 -4.32
CA ALA A 98 -21.11 18.52 -3.84
C ALA A 98 -20.55 17.26 -3.19
N ILE A 99 -21.34 16.56 -2.35
CA ILE A 99 -20.95 15.31 -1.71
C ILE A 99 -20.70 14.22 -2.78
N ALA A 100 -21.60 14.09 -3.76
CA ALA A 100 -21.46 13.12 -4.85
C ALA A 100 -20.22 13.40 -5.70
N PHE A 101 -19.89 14.69 -5.91
CA PHE A 101 -18.67 15.11 -6.62
C PHE A 101 -17.42 14.77 -5.81
N LEU A 102 -17.38 15.13 -4.52
CA LEU A 102 -16.24 14.84 -3.63
C LEU A 102 -16.02 13.33 -3.49
N ALA A 103 -17.07 12.53 -3.44
CA ALA A 103 -16.98 11.08 -3.37
C ALA A 103 -16.31 10.44 -4.61
N LYS A 104 -16.37 11.13 -5.76
CA LYS A 104 -15.72 10.69 -7.00
C LYS A 104 -14.26 11.13 -7.13
N ILE A 105 -13.78 12.01 -6.27
CA ILE A 105 -12.38 12.44 -6.29
C ILE A 105 -11.52 11.27 -5.86
N LYS A 106 -10.66 10.81 -6.76
CA LYS A 106 -9.65 9.80 -6.50
C LYS A 106 -8.28 10.47 -6.31
N ASN A 107 -7.47 9.91 -5.44
CA ASN A 107 -6.09 10.35 -5.32
C ASN A 107 -5.31 9.85 -6.54
N HIS A 108 -4.63 10.77 -7.22
CA HIS A 108 -3.58 10.43 -8.17
C HIS A 108 -2.26 10.41 -7.40
N ILE A 109 -1.54 9.32 -7.51
CA ILE A 109 -0.24 9.15 -6.88
C ILE A 109 0.73 8.74 -7.98
N ASP A 110 1.75 9.56 -8.15
CA ASP A 110 2.85 9.26 -9.05
C ASP A 110 3.81 8.32 -8.31
N ILE A 111 3.94 7.11 -8.83
CA ILE A 111 4.78 6.08 -8.24
C ILE A 111 5.86 5.72 -9.23
N GLN A 112 7.09 5.71 -8.74
CA GLN A 112 8.21 5.17 -9.46
C GLN A 112 8.19 3.64 -9.36
N GLU A 113 8.01 2.95 -10.49
CA GLU A 113 8.16 1.50 -10.54
C GLU A 113 9.62 1.12 -10.27
N PHE A 114 9.84 0.12 -9.45
CA PHE A 114 11.16 -0.44 -9.17
C PHE A 114 11.19 -1.95 -9.44
N ASP A 115 12.38 -2.51 -9.60
CA ASP A 115 12.54 -3.95 -9.87
C ASP A 115 12.29 -4.79 -8.63
N THR A 116 11.12 -5.42 -8.58
CA THR A 116 10.73 -6.31 -7.49
C THR A 116 11.29 -7.73 -7.62
N SER A 117 11.98 -8.07 -8.71
CA SER A 117 12.43 -9.45 -8.98
C SER A 117 13.51 -9.96 -8.00
N SER A 118 14.12 -9.07 -7.22
CA SER A 118 15.10 -9.41 -6.19
C SER A 118 14.47 -9.88 -4.88
N TYR A 119 13.16 -9.64 -4.70
CA TYR A 119 12.47 -9.96 -3.46
C TYR A 119 11.84 -11.35 -3.51
N PRO A 120 11.91 -12.15 -2.42
CA PRO A 120 11.30 -13.48 -2.33
C PRO A 120 9.78 -13.44 -2.46
N HIS A 121 9.16 -12.43 -1.86
CA HIS A 121 7.74 -12.19 -1.90
C HIS A 121 7.45 -10.76 -2.38
N THR A 122 6.47 -10.62 -3.27
CA THR A 122 5.96 -9.33 -3.74
C THR A 122 4.47 -9.23 -3.41
N PHE A 123 3.88 -8.06 -3.48
CA PHE A 123 2.43 -7.94 -3.51
C PHE A 123 1.86 -8.54 -4.79
N TYR A 124 0.54 -8.77 -4.83
CA TYR A 124 -0.13 -9.35 -5.99
C TYR A 124 0.18 -8.57 -7.28
N ASP A 125 0.09 -7.25 -7.20
CA ASP A 125 0.47 -6.29 -8.25
C ASP A 125 0.94 -4.97 -7.62
N ILE A 126 1.37 -4.04 -8.47
CA ILE A 126 1.88 -2.74 -8.05
C ILE A 126 0.75 -1.86 -7.48
N GLU A 127 -0.47 -2.00 -7.97
CA GLU A 127 -1.63 -1.25 -7.51
C GLU A 127 -1.98 -1.63 -6.06
N SER A 128 -2.03 -2.92 -5.78
CA SER A 128 -2.23 -3.46 -4.43
C SER A 128 -1.12 -3.01 -3.48
N MET A 129 0.15 -3.07 -3.89
CA MET A 129 1.27 -2.60 -3.09
C MET A 129 1.14 -1.10 -2.78
N THR A 130 0.76 -0.30 -3.78
CA THR A 130 0.54 1.13 -3.64
C THR A 130 -0.54 1.46 -2.62
N GLU A 131 -1.68 0.80 -2.71
CA GLU A 131 -2.79 1.00 -1.78
C GLU A 131 -2.36 0.70 -0.33
N HIS A 132 -1.64 -0.39 -0.13
CA HIS A 132 -1.13 -0.77 1.18
C HIS A 132 -0.06 0.20 1.69
N TYR A 133 0.87 0.64 0.83
CA TYR A 133 1.89 1.62 1.21
C TYR A 133 1.27 2.95 1.63
N ILE A 134 0.31 3.48 0.87
CA ILE A 134 -0.39 4.71 1.22
C ILE A 134 -1.10 4.60 2.56
N LYS A 135 -1.71 3.47 2.83
CA LYS A 135 -2.44 3.23 4.06
C LYS A 135 -1.53 3.01 5.27
N HIS A 136 -0.44 2.29 5.09
CA HIS A 136 0.38 1.74 6.18
C HIS A 136 1.84 2.21 6.19
N GLY A 137 2.35 2.83 5.11
CA GLY A 137 3.75 3.23 4.98
C GLY A 137 4.20 4.20 6.08
N LYS A 138 3.31 5.12 6.50
CA LYS A 138 3.63 6.06 7.58
C LYS A 138 3.79 5.38 8.94
N GLU A 139 2.92 4.43 9.28
CA GLU A 139 3.00 3.71 10.56
C GLU A 139 4.18 2.73 10.60
N THR A 140 4.53 2.14 9.45
CA THR A 140 5.70 1.28 9.30
C THR A 140 7.00 2.07 9.11
N LYS A 141 6.91 3.41 9.08
CA LYS A 141 8.04 4.35 8.93
C LYS A 141 8.86 4.04 7.66
N CYS A 142 8.19 3.81 6.55
CA CYS A 142 8.81 3.61 5.25
C CYS A 142 8.82 4.93 4.47
N GLU A 143 9.98 5.27 3.89
CA GLU A 143 10.15 6.48 3.09
C GLU A 143 9.56 6.31 1.68
N ASP A 144 9.65 5.10 1.14
CA ASP A 144 9.15 4.76 -0.19
C ASP A 144 8.58 3.32 -0.25
N MET A 145 8.07 2.94 -1.42
CA MET A 145 7.47 1.63 -1.65
C MET A 145 8.50 0.51 -1.69
N GLU A 146 9.73 0.80 -2.11
CA GLU A 146 10.80 -0.20 -2.13
C GLU A 146 11.18 -0.58 -0.70
N GLU A 147 11.33 0.42 0.19
CA GLU A 147 11.57 0.17 1.61
C GLU A 147 10.40 -0.57 2.27
N TYR A 148 9.16 -0.25 1.87
CA TYR A 148 7.97 -0.94 2.37
C TYR A 148 7.99 -2.44 2.01
N LEU A 149 8.33 -2.77 0.77
CA LEU A 149 8.47 -4.16 0.33
C LEU A 149 9.66 -4.85 1.01
N TYR A 150 10.78 -4.15 1.16
CA TYR A 150 11.97 -4.66 1.86
C TYR A 150 11.65 -5.03 3.31
N LYS A 151 11.01 -4.13 4.06
CA LYS A 151 10.65 -4.38 5.47
C LYS A 151 9.66 -5.53 5.60
N ALA A 152 8.65 -5.62 4.73
CA ALA A 152 7.74 -6.76 4.72
C ALA A 152 8.46 -8.09 4.55
N ASN A 153 9.41 -8.18 3.60
CA ASN A 153 10.24 -9.37 3.42
C ASN A 153 11.17 -9.64 4.61
N SER A 154 11.69 -8.59 5.24
CA SER A 154 12.53 -8.71 6.45
C SER A 154 11.75 -9.32 7.62
N VAL A 155 10.48 -8.98 7.77
CA VAL A 155 9.60 -9.62 8.77
C VAL A 155 9.41 -11.10 8.44
N ILE A 156 9.12 -11.44 7.18
CA ILE A 156 8.88 -12.84 6.78
C ILE A 156 10.11 -13.72 7.06
N GLN A 157 11.31 -13.19 6.83
CA GLN A 157 12.57 -13.92 6.97
C GLN A 157 13.22 -13.79 8.35
N GLY A 158 12.66 -12.95 9.22
CA GLY A 158 13.23 -12.63 10.52
C GLY A 158 13.33 -13.83 11.46
N LYS A 159 14.50 -14.07 12.08
CA LYS A 159 14.73 -15.17 13.04
C LYS A 159 13.80 -15.10 14.26
N ASN A 160 13.39 -13.91 14.65
CA ASN A 160 12.52 -13.66 15.82
C ASN A 160 11.03 -13.52 15.43
N THR A 161 10.69 -13.79 14.18
CA THR A 161 9.32 -13.71 13.68
C THR A 161 8.54 -14.96 14.02
N MET A 162 7.38 -14.77 14.62
CA MET A 162 6.40 -15.81 14.84
C MET A 162 5.60 -16.02 13.56
N SER A 163 5.25 -17.27 13.24
CA SER A 163 4.40 -17.54 12.08
C SER A 163 3.35 -18.59 12.38
N LYS A 164 2.18 -18.48 11.75
CA LYS A 164 1.13 -19.49 11.78
C LYS A 164 0.29 -19.45 10.51
N LYS A 165 -0.29 -20.58 10.16
CA LYS A 165 -1.29 -20.65 9.08
C LYS A 165 -2.64 -20.19 9.60
N GLN A 166 -3.31 -19.34 8.82
CA GLN A 166 -4.69 -18.94 9.07
C GLN A 166 -5.64 -20.09 8.72
N LYS A 167 -6.70 -20.25 9.53
CA LYS A 167 -7.60 -21.41 9.40
C LYS A 167 -8.54 -21.31 8.19
N GLU A 168 -8.91 -20.09 7.81
CA GLU A 168 -9.97 -19.86 6.81
C GLU A 168 -9.47 -20.04 5.38
N ASP A 169 -8.34 -19.46 5.01
CA ASP A 169 -7.84 -19.41 3.64
C ASP A 169 -6.48 -20.10 3.43
N GLY A 170 -5.84 -20.52 4.52
CA GLY A 170 -4.55 -21.21 4.49
C GLY A 170 -3.37 -20.27 4.23
N ASP A 171 -3.58 -18.97 4.32
CA ASP A 171 -2.53 -17.96 4.28
C ASP A 171 -1.60 -18.08 5.48
N THR A 172 -0.42 -17.51 5.40
CA THR A 172 0.53 -17.52 6.52
C THR A 172 0.67 -16.12 7.10
N ALA A 173 0.33 -15.99 8.37
CA ALA A 173 0.55 -14.76 9.12
C ALA A 173 1.91 -14.80 9.82
N TYR A 174 2.68 -13.72 9.65
CA TYR A 174 3.98 -13.46 10.28
C TYR A 174 3.87 -12.27 11.22
N PHE A 175 4.51 -12.35 12.38
CA PHE A 175 4.49 -11.29 13.38
C PHE A 175 5.84 -11.17 14.08
N ASN A 176 6.42 -9.99 14.07
CA ASN A 176 7.63 -9.69 14.83
C ASN A 176 7.24 -9.03 16.17
N PRO A 177 7.41 -9.72 17.32
CA PRO A 177 7.00 -9.20 18.63
C PRO A 177 7.86 -8.01 19.11
N GLN A 178 9.04 -7.78 18.53
CA GLN A 178 9.93 -6.68 18.92
C GLN A 178 9.52 -5.37 18.25
N THR A 179 9.05 -5.43 16.99
CA THR A 179 8.69 -4.26 16.18
C THR A 179 7.18 -4.09 16.02
N ASN A 180 6.39 -5.11 16.42
CA ASN A 180 4.95 -5.19 16.19
C ASN A 180 4.57 -5.20 14.69
N GLU A 181 5.50 -5.53 13.83
CA GLU A 181 5.26 -5.65 12.40
C GLU A 181 4.55 -6.97 12.08
N PHE A 182 3.54 -6.87 11.23
CA PHE A 182 2.67 -7.96 10.86
C PHE A 182 2.55 -8.06 9.34
N VAL A 183 2.77 -9.27 8.81
CA VAL A 183 2.67 -9.56 7.36
C VAL A 183 1.77 -10.77 7.17
N VAL A 184 0.94 -10.75 6.13
CA VAL A 184 0.23 -11.93 5.66
C VAL A 184 0.71 -12.26 4.25
N VAL A 185 1.15 -13.50 4.08
CA VAL A 185 1.49 -14.07 2.78
C VAL A 185 0.39 -15.04 2.36
N ALA A 186 -0.20 -14.78 1.20
CA ALA A 186 -1.20 -15.63 0.61
C ALA A 186 -0.66 -17.04 0.36
N ARG A 187 -1.53 -18.04 0.36
CA ARG A 187 -1.18 -19.41 -0.05
C ARG A 187 -0.52 -19.46 -1.43
N ALA A 188 -0.84 -18.52 -2.31
CA ALA A 188 -0.25 -18.37 -3.65
C ALA A 188 1.16 -17.76 -3.64
N GLY A 189 1.67 -17.30 -2.47
CA GLY A 189 3.04 -16.81 -2.29
C GLY A 189 3.22 -15.30 -2.38
N TYR A 190 2.19 -14.51 -2.63
CA TYR A 190 2.27 -13.04 -2.63
C TYR A 190 1.91 -12.44 -1.28
N ILE A 191 2.42 -11.24 -0.98
CA ILE A 191 2.08 -10.48 0.24
C ILE A 191 0.67 -9.91 0.07
N ARG A 192 -0.23 -10.22 1.00
CA ARG A 192 -1.57 -9.62 1.06
C ARG A 192 -1.57 -8.30 1.79
N THR A 193 -0.81 -8.21 2.88
CA THR A 193 -0.78 -7.00 3.71
C THR A 193 0.47 -6.95 4.56
N TYR A 194 0.92 -5.72 4.90
CA TYR A 194 1.98 -5.43 5.85
C TYR A 194 1.62 -4.17 6.63
N PHE A 195 1.62 -4.25 7.97
CA PHE A 195 1.28 -3.12 8.84
C PHE A 195 1.72 -3.38 10.28
N ILE A 196 1.52 -2.39 11.17
CA ILE A 196 1.80 -2.54 12.60
C ILE A 196 0.56 -3.12 13.31
N ALA A 197 0.73 -4.22 14.02
CA ALA A 197 -0.34 -4.91 14.75
C ALA A 197 0.06 -5.24 16.17
N SER A 198 -0.90 -5.50 17.02
CA SER A 198 -0.64 -6.03 18.36
C SER A 198 -0.50 -7.55 18.36
N LEU A 199 0.19 -8.09 19.38
CA LEU A 199 0.23 -9.54 19.60
C LEU A 199 -1.19 -10.14 19.75
N SER A 200 -2.11 -9.39 20.37
CA SER A 200 -3.50 -9.82 20.49
C SER A 200 -4.19 -9.94 19.13
N TYR A 201 -3.89 -9.03 18.18
CA TYR A 201 -4.36 -9.13 16.81
C TYR A 201 -3.81 -10.38 16.12
N TYR A 202 -2.49 -10.60 16.19
CA TYR A 202 -1.87 -11.80 15.64
C TYR A 202 -2.49 -13.08 16.20
N ASN A 203 -2.76 -13.15 17.52
CA ASN A 203 -3.31 -14.35 18.14
C ASN A 203 -4.71 -14.72 17.66
N LYS A 204 -5.47 -13.75 17.14
CA LYS A 204 -6.84 -13.96 16.63
C LYS A 204 -6.89 -14.42 15.17
N GLN A 205 -5.79 -14.33 14.42
CA GLN A 205 -5.69 -14.74 13.01
C GLN A 205 -5.79 -16.24 12.80
#